data_f282a7ab2b5468305d44d9255a81b454
#
_entry.id   f282a7ab2b5468305d44d9255a81b454
#
_cell.length_a   1.000
_cell.length_b   1.000
_cell.length_c   1.000
_cell.angle_alpha   90.00
_cell.angle_beta   90.00
_cell.angle_gamma   90.00
#
_symmetry.space_group_name_H-M   'P 1'
#
loop_
_entity.id
_entity.type
_entity.pdbx_description
1 polymer ?
#
loop_
_entity_poly.entity_id
_entity_poly.type
_entity_poly.pdbx_seq_one_letter_code
_entity_poly.pdbx_strand_id
1 'polypeptide(L)'
;MCGIVGYVGRPMDDTALNVVMEGLARLEYRGYDSAGVAFVTEDGVATEKRSGKLENLRSALEAHPLAPSRTGIGHTRWATHGGPTDGNAHPHRGGEGNRLALIHNGIIENFHSLKKQLLAEGVEFSSETDTEVAAKLVGREYDRLGDLTEAMRAVVSRLEGAFTLLAVHADSPGVVVGARRNSPLVVGLGDGANFLGSDVAAFIGYTRHALELGQDQIVTITPDGYEVIAFDGTPADGKAYEVTWDAAAAEKGGYETFMEKEIYEQPHAVADTLLGRTDDEGRLVLDEVRISEEQLG
;
A
#
# COMPACT_ATOMS: atom_id res chain seq x y z
N MET A 1 -1.72 3.73 -11.50
CA MET A 1 -1.05 3.48 -10.20
C MET A 1 -1.97 2.63 -9.36
N CYS A 2 -1.44 1.64 -8.64
CA CYS A 2 -2.25 0.74 -7.83
C CYS A 2 -2.66 1.37 -6.48
N GLY A 3 -3.71 0.82 -5.84
CA GLY A 3 -4.14 1.19 -4.49
C GLY A 3 -3.65 0.19 -3.45
N ILE A 4 -3.11 0.66 -2.34
CA ILE A 4 -2.68 -0.14 -1.19
C ILE A 4 -3.45 0.31 0.05
N VAL A 5 -3.93 -0.65 0.83
CA VAL A 5 -4.54 -0.45 2.15
C VAL A 5 -3.97 -1.48 3.13
N GLY A 6 -3.58 -1.06 4.31
CA GLY A 6 -3.25 -1.90 5.46
C GLY A 6 -4.02 -1.43 6.69
N TYR A 7 -4.42 -2.37 7.53
CA TYR A 7 -5.17 -2.11 8.76
C TYR A 7 -4.77 -3.04 9.88
N VAL A 8 -4.67 -2.50 11.07
CA VAL A 8 -4.53 -3.26 12.31
C VAL A 8 -5.33 -2.61 13.43
N GLY A 9 -6.21 -3.39 14.08
CA GLY A 9 -7.07 -2.97 15.18
C GLY A 9 -6.83 -3.77 16.46
N ARG A 10 -7.47 -3.35 17.57
CA ARG A 10 -7.40 -4.04 18.87
C ARG A 10 -7.96 -5.47 18.80
N PRO A 11 -7.57 -6.35 19.74
CA PRO A 11 -8.24 -7.64 19.92
C PRO A 11 -9.76 -7.45 20.08
N MET A 12 -10.55 -8.32 19.47
CA MET A 12 -12.02 -8.25 19.41
C MET A 12 -12.59 -7.26 18.39
N ASP A 13 -11.75 -6.54 17.66
CA ASP A 13 -12.15 -5.75 16.51
C ASP A 13 -12.09 -6.64 15.25
N ASP A 14 -13.24 -6.96 14.69
CA ASP A 14 -13.39 -7.80 13.50
C ASP A 14 -13.69 -6.97 12.23
N THR A 15 -13.40 -5.69 12.28
CA THR A 15 -13.74 -4.72 11.23
C THR A 15 -12.74 -4.64 10.09
N ALA A 16 -11.63 -5.40 10.13
CA ALA A 16 -10.55 -5.30 9.13
C ALA A 16 -11.04 -5.42 7.68
N LEU A 17 -11.99 -6.36 7.42
CA LEU A 17 -12.56 -6.52 6.09
C LEU A 17 -13.25 -5.24 5.61
N ASN A 18 -14.10 -4.64 6.44
CA ASN A 18 -14.86 -3.44 6.09
C ASN A 18 -13.91 -2.26 5.83
N VAL A 19 -12.96 -2.03 6.75
CA VAL A 19 -11.96 -0.96 6.65
C VAL A 19 -11.14 -1.07 5.37
N VAL A 20 -10.62 -2.28 5.09
CA VAL A 20 -9.80 -2.52 3.90
C VAL A 20 -10.63 -2.35 2.62
N MET A 21 -11.83 -2.90 2.55
CA MET A 21 -12.70 -2.79 1.38
C MET A 21 -13.17 -1.36 1.12
N GLU A 22 -13.47 -0.58 2.16
CA GLU A 22 -13.80 0.85 2.01
C GLU A 22 -12.60 1.66 1.52
N GLY A 23 -11.41 1.39 2.07
CA GLY A 23 -10.16 2.02 1.62
C GLY A 23 -9.86 1.70 0.15
N LEU A 24 -10.02 0.43 -0.26
CA LEU A 24 -9.86 0.03 -1.67
C LEU A 24 -10.89 0.70 -2.58
N ALA A 25 -12.14 0.86 -2.13
CA ALA A 25 -13.18 1.54 -2.92
C ALA A 25 -12.81 3.02 -3.19
N ARG A 26 -12.24 3.72 -2.19
CA ARG A 26 -11.73 5.09 -2.38
C ARG A 26 -10.50 5.16 -3.28
N LEU A 27 -9.74 4.06 -3.41
CA LEU A 27 -8.53 3.99 -4.25
C LEU A 27 -8.78 3.30 -5.62
N GLU A 28 -10.01 2.87 -5.94
CA GLU A 28 -10.31 2.13 -7.17
C GLU A 28 -9.95 2.90 -8.45
N TYR A 29 -9.99 4.24 -8.40
CA TYR A 29 -9.54 5.09 -9.51
C TYR A 29 -8.07 4.90 -9.89
N ARG A 30 -7.25 4.34 -8.98
CA ARG A 30 -5.82 4.06 -9.18
C ARG A 30 -5.55 2.72 -9.85
N GLY A 31 -6.47 1.76 -9.78
CA GLY A 31 -6.32 0.44 -10.39
C GLY A 31 -7.62 -0.35 -10.35
N TYR A 32 -7.95 -0.99 -11.45
CA TYR A 32 -9.24 -1.68 -11.64
C TYR A 32 -9.15 -2.94 -12.49
N ASP A 33 -7.96 -3.48 -12.71
CA ASP A 33 -7.78 -4.71 -13.49
C ASP A 33 -7.83 -5.98 -12.65
N SER A 34 -7.53 -5.84 -11.37
CA SER A 34 -7.73 -6.89 -10.37
C SER A 34 -7.67 -6.31 -8.97
N ALA A 35 -8.29 -7.00 -8.02
CA ALA A 35 -8.27 -6.64 -6.61
C ALA A 35 -8.13 -7.88 -5.73
N GLY A 36 -7.63 -7.69 -4.51
CA GLY A 36 -7.59 -8.77 -3.53
C GLY A 36 -7.21 -8.30 -2.13
N VAL A 37 -7.47 -9.18 -1.19
CA VAL A 37 -7.29 -8.94 0.24
C VAL A 37 -6.62 -10.13 0.93
N ALA A 38 -5.95 -9.88 2.03
CA ALA A 38 -5.46 -10.89 2.95
C ALA A 38 -5.74 -10.47 4.39
N PHE A 39 -6.20 -11.42 5.21
CA PHE A 39 -6.48 -11.22 6.63
C PHE A 39 -5.81 -12.29 7.47
N VAL A 40 -5.26 -11.87 8.61
CA VAL A 40 -4.72 -12.78 9.61
C VAL A 40 -5.86 -13.31 10.46
N THR A 41 -6.11 -14.61 10.39
CA THR A 41 -7.15 -15.32 11.13
C THR A 41 -6.54 -16.32 12.10
N GLU A 42 -7.34 -16.96 12.93
CA GLU A 42 -6.88 -18.03 13.84
C GLU A 42 -6.29 -19.23 13.08
N ASP A 43 -6.79 -19.51 11.87
CA ASP A 43 -6.32 -20.62 11.03
C ASP A 43 -5.12 -20.28 10.14
N GLY A 44 -4.63 -19.03 10.21
CA GLY A 44 -3.52 -18.58 9.39
C GLY A 44 -3.82 -17.29 8.62
N VAL A 45 -3.38 -17.18 7.38
CA VAL A 45 -3.69 -16.05 6.51
C VAL A 45 -4.75 -16.47 5.49
N ALA A 46 -5.93 -15.86 5.56
CA ALA A 46 -6.98 -16.02 4.57
C ALA A 46 -6.82 -15.00 3.44
N THR A 47 -7.03 -15.42 2.19
CA THR A 47 -6.91 -14.53 1.02
C THR A 47 -8.05 -14.73 0.05
N GLU A 48 -8.52 -13.64 -0.53
CA GLU A 48 -9.42 -13.65 -1.67
C GLU A 48 -8.94 -12.63 -2.71
N LYS A 49 -8.98 -13.00 -4.00
CA LYS A 49 -8.53 -12.13 -5.08
C LYS A 49 -9.23 -12.44 -6.41
N ARG A 50 -9.57 -11.40 -7.16
CA ARG A 50 -10.29 -11.50 -8.42
C ARG A 50 -9.73 -10.53 -9.47
N SER A 51 -9.73 -10.98 -10.70
CA SER A 51 -9.53 -10.13 -11.86
C SER A 51 -10.77 -9.25 -12.11
N GLY A 52 -10.54 -8.08 -12.72
CA GLY A 52 -11.55 -7.07 -12.96
C GLY A 52 -11.75 -6.09 -11.80
N LYS A 53 -12.90 -5.43 -11.78
CA LYS A 53 -13.22 -4.37 -10.82
C LYS A 53 -13.35 -4.90 -9.40
N LEU A 54 -13.25 -3.99 -8.43
CA LEU A 54 -13.41 -4.29 -6.99
C LEU A 54 -14.74 -5.00 -6.68
N GLU A 55 -15.77 -4.77 -7.48
CA GLU A 55 -17.07 -5.45 -7.35
C GLU A 55 -16.97 -6.97 -7.52
N ASN A 56 -16.06 -7.47 -8.37
CA ASN A 56 -15.85 -8.91 -8.52
C ASN A 56 -15.28 -9.53 -7.23
N LEU A 57 -14.37 -8.82 -6.56
CA LEU A 57 -13.86 -9.23 -5.26
C LEU A 57 -14.96 -9.19 -4.18
N ARG A 58 -15.79 -8.14 -4.16
CA ARG A 58 -16.92 -8.01 -3.23
C ARG A 58 -17.89 -9.19 -3.37
N SER A 59 -18.32 -9.49 -4.60
CA SER A 59 -19.20 -10.63 -4.88
C SER A 59 -18.59 -11.98 -4.46
N ALA A 60 -17.27 -12.14 -4.63
CA ALA A 60 -16.59 -13.35 -4.19
C ALA A 60 -16.55 -13.48 -2.66
N LEU A 61 -16.32 -12.39 -1.94
CA LEU A 61 -16.34 -12.34 -0.47
C LEU A 61 -17.74 -12.55 0.12
N GLU A 62 -18.80 -12.11 -0.57
CA GLU A 62 -20.19 -12.39 -0.20
C GLU A 62 -20.52 -13.88 -0.38
N ALA A 63 -20.05 -14.50 -1.47
CA ALA A 63 -20.26 -15.91 -1.73
C ALA A 63 -19.43 -16.83 -0.81
N HIS A 64 -18.23 -16.40 -0.44
CA HIS A 64 -17.28 -17.13 0.39
C HIS A 64 -16.70 -16.19 1.45
N PRO A 65 -17.46 -15.90 2.53
CA PRO A 65 -17.01 -15.00 3.58
C PRO A 65 -15.71 -15.49 4.25
N LEU A 66 -14.78 -14.59 4.44
CA LEU A 66 -13.57 -14.84 5.22
C LEU A 66 -13.89 -14.72 6.72
N ALA A 67 -13.11 -15.45 7.54
CA ALA A 67 -13.24 -15.35 8.99
C ALA A 67 -12.94 -13.92 9.47
N PRO A 68 -13.62 -13.44 10.53
CA PRO A 68 -13.37 -12.15 11.14
C PRO A 68 -11.89 -11.96 11.48
N SER A 69 -11.40 -10.73 11.30
CA SER A 69 -10.00 -10.40 11.56
C SER A 69 -9.85 -8.95 11.97
N ARG A 70 -8.80 -8.68 12.74
CA ARG A 70 -8.37 -7.35 13.15
C ARG A 70 -7.14 -6.85 12.38
N THR A 71 -6.58 -7.67 11.49
CA THR A 71 -5.34 -7.35 10.77
C THR A 71 -5.48 -7.78 9.32
N GLY A 72 -5.31 -6.85 8.41
CA GLY A 72 -5.43 -7.15 7.00
C GLY A 72 -4.76 -6.15 6.08
N ILE A 73 -4.55 -6.60 4.85
CA ILE A 73 -4.03 -5.81 3.73
C ILE A 73 -4.91 -6.00 2.51
N GLY A 74 -4.99 -4.98 1.66
CA GLY A 74 -5.75 -5.01 0.43
C GLY A 74 -5.08 -4.23 -0.69
N HIS A 75 -5.39 -4.62 -1.92
CA HIS A 75 -4.78 -4.10 -3.12
C HIS A 75 -5.77 -3.96 -4.27
N THR A 76 -5.72 -2.86 -5.01
CA THR A 76 -6.29 -2.71 -6.35
C THR A 76 -5.15 -2.53 -7.33
N ARG A 77 -5.13 -3.37 -8.39
CA ARG A 77 -4.00 -3.50 -9.30
C ARG A 77 -4.23 -2.78 -10.62
N TRP A 78 -3.14 -2.18 -11.11
CA TRP A 78 -2.92 -1.83 -12.49
C TRP A 78 -1.72 -2.66 -12.97
N ALA A 79 -1.95 -3.61 -13.87
CA ALA A 79 -0.96 -4.61 -14.25
C ALA A 79 0.29 -3.99 -14.87
N THR A 80 1.45 -4.40 -14.37
CA THR A 80 2.78 -4.08 -14.90
C THR A 80 3.50 -5.34 -15.37
N HIS A 81 3.54 -6.39 -14.54
CA HIS A 81 4.11 -7.70 -14.84
C HIS A 81 3.03 -8.79 -14.75
N GLY A 82 2.85 -9.57 -15.80
CA GLY A 82 1.77 -10.54 -15.92
C GLY A 82 0.39 -9.93 -16.20
N GLY A 83 -0.45 -10.64 -16.96
CA GLY A 83 -1.80 -10.18 -17.32
C GLY A 83 -2.75 -10.04 -16.12
N PRO A 84 -3.94 -9.44 -16.33
CA PRO A 84 -4.95 -9.27 -15.28
C PRO A 84 -5.72 -10.59 -15.05
N THR A 85 -5.12 -11.50 -14.31
CA THR A 85 -5.69 -12.80 -13.94
C THR A 85 -5.77 -12.91 -12.42
N ASP A 86 -6.62 -13.80 -11.91
CA ASP A 86 -6.71 -14.08 -10.47
C ASP A 86 -5.36 -14.55 -9.90
N GLY A 87 -4.58 -15.33 -10.68
CA GLY A 87 -3.25 -15.78 -10.28
C GLY A 87 -2.26 -14.65 -10.08
N ASN A 88 -2.30 -13.64 -10.94
CA ASN A 88 -1.42 -12.47 -10.92
C ASN A 88 -1.94 -11.32 -10.03
N ALA A 89 -3.19 -11.37 -9.56
CA ALA A 89 -3.72 -10.42 -8.59
C ALA A 89 -2.98 -10.52 -7.25
N HIS A 90 -2.83 -9.40 -6.55
CA HIS A 90 -2.30 -9.38 -5.17
C HIS A 90 -3.41 -9.67 -4.16
N PRO A 91 -3.06 -10.23 -3.00
CA PRO A 91 -1.74 -10.53 -2.45
C PRO A 91 -1.11 -11.81 -3.02
N HIS A 92 0.23 -11.91 -2.86
CA HIS A 92 0.97 -13.15 -3.06
C HIS A 92 1.40 -13.77 -1.73
N ARG A 93 1.56 -15.10 -1.73
CA ARG A 93 1.86 -15.88 -0.53
C ARG A 93 3.34 -16.28 -0.49
N GLY A 94 3.90 -16.33 0.73
CA GLY A 94 5.30 -16.73 0.98
C GLY A 94 5.47 -17.42 2.32
N GLY A 95 6.71 -17.86 2.59
CA GLY A 95 7.09 -18.58 3.80
C GLY A 95 6.63 -20.04 3.84
N GLU A 96 7.06 -20.77 4.85
CA GLU A 96 6.65 -22.14 5.08
C GLU A 96 5.12 -22.20 5.30
N GLY A 97 4.46 -23.13 4.63
CA GLY A 97 3.00 -23.25 4.68
C GLY A 97 2.24 -22.05 4.11
N ASN A 98 2.89 -21.15 3.37
CA ASN A 98 2.27 -19.94 2.82
C ASN A 98 1.63 -19.04 3.90
N ARG A 99 2.29 -18.88 5.04
CA ARG A 99 1.78 -18.15 6.21
C ARG A 99 1.97 -16.62 6.13
N LEU A 100 2.70 -16.13 5.12
CA LEU A 100 2.86 -14.71 4.81
C LEU A 100 1.96 -14.32 3.63
N ALA A 101 1.39 -13.12 3.67
CA ALA A 101 0.83 -12.45 2.50
C ALA A 101 1.49 -11.08 2.29
N LEU A 102 1.73 -10.74 1.01
CA LEU A 102 2.40 -9.50 0.61
C LEU A 102 1.70 -8.88 -0.59
N ILE A 103 1.56 -7.55 -0.56
CA ILE A 103 1.08 -6.71 -1.65
C ILE A 103 2.16 -5.69 -2.04
N HIS A 104 2.11 -5.20 -3.28
CA HIS A 104 3.15 -4.36 -3.84
C HIS A 104 2.60 -3.33 -4.83
N ASN A 105 3.05 -2.09 -4.71
CA ASN A 105 2.96 -1.04 -5.72
C ASN A 105 4.35 -0.73 -6.26
N GLY A 106 4.52 -0.68 -7.56
CA GLY A 106 5.79 -0.33 -8.21
C GLY A 106 6.34 -1.43 -9.10
N ILE A 107 7.65 -1.43 -9.26
CA ILE A 107 8.39 -2.39 -10.08
C ILE A 107 9.68 -2.77 -9.36
N ILE A 108 9.91 -4.08 -9.18
CA ILE A 108 11.17 -4.64 -8.69
C ILE A 108 12.02 -4.99 -9.91
N GLU A 109 12.93 -4.11 -10.28
CA GLU A 109 13.69 -4.19 -11.55
C GLU A 109 14.57 -5.44 -11.64
N ASN A 110 15.15 -5.88 -10.53
CA ASN A 110 16.03 -7.05 -10.48
C ASN A 110 15.30 -8.37 -10.19
N PHE A 111 13.96 -8.41 -10.28
CA PHE A 111 13.18 -9.61 -9.92
C PHE A 111 13.54 -10.86 -10.72
N HIS A 112 13.94 -10.72 -11.99
CA HIS A 112 14.34 -11.86 -12.82
C HIS A 112 15.55 -12.59 -12.24
N SER A 113 16.57 -11.87 -11.76
CA SER A 113 17.76 -12.47 -11.15
C SER A 113 17.44 -13.16 -9.83
N LEU A 114 16.59 -12.51 -9.01
CA LEU A 114 16.11 -13.05 -7.73
C LEU A 114 15.23 -14.29 -7.95
N LYS A 115 14.31 -14.26 -8.92
CA LYS A 115 13.48 -15.41 -9.29
C LYS A 115 14.32 -16.60 -9.74
N LYS A 116 15.38 -16.36 -10.56
CA LYS A 116 16.29 -17.41 -10.99
C LYS A 116 17.03 -18.07 -9.84
N GLN A 117 17.45 -17.31 -8.82
CA GLN A 117 18.06 -17.86 -7.60
C GLN A 117 17.07 -18.75 -6.85
N LEU A 118 15.85 -18.27 -6.61
CA LEU A 118 14.82 -19.02 -5.90
C LEU A 118 14.41 -20.30 -6.64
N LEU A 119 14.28 -20.25 -7.97
CA LEU A 119 14.03 -21.46 -8.79
C LEU A 119 15.16 -22.49 -8.69
N ALA A 120 16.43 -22.06 -8.64
CA ALA A 120 17.57 -22.95 -8.46
C ALA A 120 17.58 -23.60 -7.06
N GLU A 121 16.94 -22.98 -6.09
CA GLU A 121 16.74 -23.50 -4.72
C GLU A 121 15.46 -24.36 -4.58
N GLY A 122 14.72 -24.58 -5.69
CA GLY A 122 13.51 -25.40 -5.72
C GLY A 122 12.22 -24.68 -5.31
N VAL A 123 12.23 -23.34 -5.23
CA VAL A 123 11.01 -22.56 -4.92
C VAL A 123 10.09 -22.53 -6.14
N GLU A 124 8.83 -22.91 -5.94
CA GLU A 124 7.80 -22.86 -6.98
C GLU A 124 7.10 -21.52 -7.02
N PHE A 125 6.73 -21.09 -8.23
CA PHE A 125 5.99 -19.86 -8.50
C PHE A 125 4.64 -20.17 -9.14
N SER A 126 3.62 -19.45 -8.69
CA SER A 126 2.23 -19.58 -9.20
C SER A 126 1.80 -18.40 -10.07
N SER A 127 2.64 -17.36 -10.16
CA SER A 127 2.35 -16.14 -10.91
C SER A 127 3.54 -15.68 -11.77
N GLU A 128 3.25 -14.69 -12.61
CA GLU A 128 4.23 -14.03 -13.48
C GLU A 128 4.78 -12.74 -12.85
N THR A 129 4.30 -12.37 -11.64
CA THR A 129 4.57 -11.07 -11.04
C THR A 129 5.94 -11.03 -10.34
N ASP A 130 6.54 -9.86 -10.32
CA ASP A 130 7.70 -9.52 -9.49
C ASP A 130 7.36 -9.56 -7.98
N THR A 131 6.11 -9.30 -7.65
CA THR A 131 5.60 -9.30 -6.26
C THR A 131 5.68 -10.67 -5.60
N GLU A 132 5.43 -11.76 -6.34
CA GLU A 132 5.56 -13.12 -5.77
C GLU A 132 7.00 -13.40 -5.38
N VAL A 133 7.98 -12.87 -6.11
CA VAL A 133 9.40 -12.98 -5.75
C VAL A 133 9.68 -12.32 -4.40
N ALA A 134 9.16 -11.11 -4.19
CA ALA A 134 9.27 -10.43 -2.89
C ALA A 134 8.58 -11.21 -1.78
N ALA A 135 7.36 -11.74 -2.01
CA ALA A 135 6.63 -12.54 -1.03
C ALA A 135 7.40 -13.81 -0.61
N LYS A 136 7.99 -14.52 -1.57
CA LYS A 136 8.82 -15.70 -1.28
C LYS A 136 10.09 -15.35 -0.50
N LEU A 137 10.74 -14.23 -0.83
CA LEU A 137 11.94 -13.76 -0.11
C LEU A 137 11.60 -13.35 1.32
N VAL A 138 10.57 -12.50 1.53
CA VAL A 138 10.18 -12.04 2.87
C VAL A 138 9.70 -13.20 3.73
N GLY A 139 8.91 -14.13 3.15
CA GLY A 139 8.47 -15.32 3.87
C GLY A 139 9.63 -16.17 4.34
N ARG A 140 10.62 -16.44 3.48
CA ARG A 140 11.82 -17.19 3.83
C ARG A 140 12.66 -16.51 4.93
N GLU A 141 12.80 -15.18 4.84
CA GLU A 141 13.52 -14.46 5.90
C GLU A 141 12.73 -14.46 7.21
N TYR A 142 11.39 -14.42 7.17
CA TYR A 142 10.56 -14.59 8.35
C TYR A 142 10.74 -15.97 9.00
N ASP A 143 10.71 -17.04 8.20
CA ASP A 143 10.93 -18.42 8.68
C ASP A 143 12.27 -18.55 9.41
N ARG A 144 13.28 -17.75 9.01
CA ARG A 144 14.62 -17.74 9.62
C ARG A 144 14.72 -16.85 10.86
N LEU A 145 14.05 -15.68 10.85
CA LEU A 145 14.25 -14.61 11.86
C LEU A 145 13.14 -14.57 12.91
N GLY A 146 11.92 -15.01 12.58
CA GLY A 146 10.75 -14.93 13.45
C GLY A 146 10.22 -13.51 13.69
N ASP A 147 10.72 -12.52 12.93
CA ASP A 147 10.35 -11.12 13.04
C ASP A 147 10.05 -10.54 11.65
N LEU A 148 8.84 -9.97 11.48
CA LEU A 148 8.37 -9.50 10.17
C LEU A 148 9.08 -8.21 9.71
N THR A 149 9.42 -7.33 10.65
CA THR A 149 10.16 -6.09 10.37
C THR A 149 11.58 -6.40 9.89
N GLU A 150 12.27 -7.27 10.61
CA GLU A 150 13.61 -7.70 10.25
C GLU A 150 13.63 -8.52 8.95
N ALA A 151 12.62 -9.37 8.71
CA ALA A 151 12.46 -10.08 7.45
C ALA A 151 12.27 -9.12 6.28
N MET A 152 11.42 -8.11 6.43
CA MET A 152 11.23 -7.06 5.43
C MET A 152 12.55 -6.32 5.19
N ARG A 153 13.25 -5.90 6.26
CA ARG A 153 14.52 -5.19 6.19
C ARG A 153 15.60 -5.98 5.43
N ALA A 154 15.73 -7.26 5.71
CA ALA A 154 16.69 -8.13 5.03
C ALA A 154 16.42 -8.24 3.52
N VAL A 155 15.16 -8.13 3.10
CA VAL A 155 14.77 -8.26 1.70
C VAL A 155 14.88 -6.93 0.96
N VAL A 156 14.39 -5.81 1.51
CA VAL A 156 14.37 -4.51 0.81
C VAL A 156 15.77 -4.00 0.46
N SER A 157 16.79 -4.40 1.22
CA SER A 157 18.20 -4.10 0.92
C SER A 157 18.71 -4.78 -0.36
N ARG A 158 18.01 -5.83 -0.83
CA ARG A 158 18.36 -6.62 -2.03
C ARG A 158 17.51 -6.23 -3.24
N LEU A 159 16.42 -5.47 -3.05
CA LEU A 159 15.53 -5.06 -4.12
C LEU A 159 16.04 -3.79 -4.80
N GLU A 160 15.93 -3.75 -6.13
CA GLU A 160 16.20 -2.58 -6.97
C GLU A 160 14.90 -2.07 -7.59
N GLY A 161 14.79 -0.75 -7.80
CA GLY A 161 13.62 -0.11 -8.41
C GLY A 161 12.79 0.70 -7.42
N ALA A 162 11.58 1.05 -7.83
CA ALA A 162 10.61 1.82 -7.04
C ALA A 162 9.51 0.89 -6.53
N PHE A 163 9.30 0.85 -5.22
CA PHE A 163 8.33 -0.05 -4.61
C PHE A 163 7.72 0.47 -3.31
N THR A 164 6.50 0.04 -3.05
CA THR A 164 5.86 0.04 -1.75
C THR A 164 5.35 -1.37 -1.48
N LEU A 165 5.82 -1.98 -0.40
CA LEU A 165 5.45 -3.33 0.03
C LEU A 165 4.65 -3.24 1.32
N LEU A 166 3.58 -4.04 1.45
CA LEU A 166 2.97 -4.34 2.74
C LEU A 166 2.92 -5.85 2.94
N ALA A 167 3.20 -6.28 4.17
CA ALA A 167 3.16 -7.69 4.56
C ALA A 167 2.43 -7.90 5.88
N VAL A 168 1.76 -9.06 5.98
CA VAL A 168 1.18 -9.63 7.19
C VAL A 168 1.62 -11.09 7.32
N HIS A 169 1.72 -11.59 8.54
CA HIS A 169 2.10 -12.98 8.81
C HIS A 169 1.18 -13.61 9.86
N ALA A 170 0.84 -14.88 9.68
CA ALA A 170 -0.05 -15.62 10.58
C ALA A 170 0.43 -15.65 12.04
N ASP A 171 1.74 -15.75 12.25
CA ASP A 171 2.34 -15.79 13.60
C ASP A 171 2.58 -14.40 14.20
N SER A 172 2.20 -13.33 13.48
CA SER A 172 2.29 -11.95 13.95
C SER A 172 0.91 -11.26 13.87
N PRO A 173 -0.14 -11.83 14.50
CA PRO A 173 -1.47 -11.22 14.50
C PRO A 173 -1.41 -9.87 15.24
N GLY A 174 -1.90 -8.81 14.61
CA GLY A 174 -1.81 -7.46 15.17
C GLY A 174 -0.56 -6.68 14.74
N VAL A 175 0.09 -7.14 13.68
CA VAL A 175 1.23 -6.44 13.05
C VAL A 175 1.02 -6.34 11.55
N VAL A 176 1.22 -5.14 11.00
CA VAL A 176 1.39 -4.92 9.56
C VAL A 176 2.71 -4.20 9.34
N VAL A 177 3.53 -4.70 8.46
CA VAL A 177 4.81 -4.07 8.10
C VAL A 177 4.73 -3.52 6.69
N GLY A 178 5.11 -2.26 6.55
CA GLY A 178 5.22 -1.57 5.27
C GLY A 178 6.65 -1.11 4.99
N ALA A 179 7.07 -1.12 3.72
CA ALA A 179 8.34 -0.58 3.29
C ALA A 179 8.16 0.23 2.01
N ARG A 180 8.92 1.33 1.86
CA ARG A 180 8.83 2.14 0.65
C ARG A 180 10.19 2.62 0.12
N ARG A 181 10.28 2.67 -1.21
CA ARG A 181 11.33 3.34 -1.98
C ARG A 181 10.71 3.96 -3.24
N ASN A 182 10.79 5.29 -3.41
CA ASN A 182 10.30 6.03 -4.59
C ASN A 182 8.81 5.79 -4.96
N SER A 183 8.02 5.24 -4.05
CA SER A 183 6.58 4.99 -4.20
C SER A 183 5.88 5.40 -2.89
N PRO A 184 4.71 6.05 -2.92
CA PRO A 184 4.11 6.63 -1.73
C PRO A 184 3.61 5.58 -0.74
N LEU A 185 3.83 5.86 0.56
CA LEU A 185 3.22 5.15 1.68
C LEU A 185 2.99 6.15 2.82
N VAL A 186 1.77 6.18 3.33
CA VAL A 186 1.33 7.06 4.42
C VAL A 186 0.76 6.20 5.54
N VAL A 187 1.05 6.57 6.77
CA VAL A 187 0.48 5.97 7.99
C VAL A 187 -0.70 6.81 8.44
N GLY A 188 -1.83 6.18 8.76
CA GLY A 188 -2.93 6.79 9.50
C GLY A 188 -2.89 6.38 10.96
N LEU A 189 -2.97 7.35 11.87
CA LEU A 189 -2.90 7.14 13.31
C LEU A 189 -4.29 7.32 13.93
N GLY A 190 -4.86 6.24 14.48
CA GLY A 190 -6.16 6.24 15.14
C GLY A 190 -6.09 5.84 16.60
N ASP A 191 -7.22 5.85 17.29
CA ASP A 191 -7.33 5.36 18.68
C ASP A 191 -7.59 3.85 18.68
N GLY A 192 -6.56 3.08 19.03
CA GLY A 192 -6.62 1.61 19.08
C GLY A 192 -6.67 0.91 17.72
N ALA A 193 -6.38 1.65 16.66
CA ALA A 193 -6.22 1.12 15.32
C ALA A 193 -5.29 2.02 14.50
N ASN A 194 -4.46 1.43 13.65
CA ASN A 194 -3.59 2.15 12.74
C ASN A 194 -3.71 1.62 11.30
N PHE A 195 -3.35 2.47 10.35
CA PHE A 195 -3.61 2.27 8.94
C PHE A 195 -2.34 2.50 8.12
N LEU A 196 -2.25 1.82 6.99
CA LEU A 196 -1.29 2.12 5.92
C LEU A 196 -2.05 2.35 4.62
N GLY A 197 -1.62 3.31 3.83
CA GLY A 197 -2.23 3.59 2.53
C GLY A 197 -1.23 4.12 1.53
N SER A 198 -1.46 3.86 0.24
CA SER A 198 -0.73 4.54 -0.84
C SER A 198 -1.17 6.00 -0.99
N ASP A 199 -2.26 6.38 -0.32
CA ASP A 199 -2.83 7.71 -0.24
C ASP A 199 -3.66 7.83 1.04
N VAL A 200 -3.78 9.03 1.63
CA VAL A 200 -4.60 9.28 2.82
C VAL A 200 -6.09 8.98 2.59
N ALA A 201 -6.56 9.02 1.35
CA ALA A 201 -7.92 8.63 0.98
C ALA A 201 -8.27 7.21 1.46
N ALA A 202 -7.28 6.31 1.58
CA ALA A 202 -7.48 4.95 2.06
C ALA A 202 -8.14 4.89 3.44
N PHE A 203 -7.83 5.85 4.32
CA PHE A 203 -8.24 5.84 5.73
C PHE A 203 -8.84 7.15 6.24
N ILE A 204 -9.08 8.14 5.38
CA ILE A 204 -9.58 9.47 5.77
C ILE A 204 -10.93 9.41 6.52
N GLY A 205 -11.73 8.38 6.29
CA GLY A 205 -12.99 8.15 7.02
C GLY A 205 -12.81 7.74 8.49
N TYR A 206 -11.59 7.36 8.88
CA TYR A 206 -11.27 6.84 10.21
C TYR A 206 -10.36 7.76 11.01
N THR A 207 -9.40 8.41 10.36
CA THR A 207 -8.48 9.34 11.01
C THR A 207 -7.98 10.40 10.04
N ARG A 208 -7.70 11.60 10.57
CA ARG A 208 -7.04 12.70 9.88
C ARG A 208 -5.58 12.87 10.30
N HIS A 209 -5.15 12.17 11.34
CA HIS A 209 -3.76 12.19 11.78
C HIS A 209 -2.94 11.27 10.91
N ALA A 210 -2.04 11.84 10.15
CA ALA A 210 -1.22 11.11 9.19
C ALA A 210 0.28 11.32 9.43
N LEU A 211 1.07 10.32 9.01
CA LEU A 211 2.52 10.36 9.04
C LEU A 211 3.03 9.98 7.65
N GLU A 212 3.69 10.90 6.98
CA GLU A 212 4.38 10.65 5.71
C GLU A 212 5.75 10.02 5.98
N LEU A 213 6.00 8.89 5.33
CA LEU A 213 7.30 8.21 5.41
C LEU A 213 8.32 8.85 4.47
N GLY A 214 9.57 8.94 4.91
CA GLY A 214 10.71 9.30 4.08
C GLY A 214 11.09 8.20 3.08
N GLN A 215 12.17 8.42 2.35
CA GLN A 215 12.74 7.43 1.44
C GLN A 215 13.46 6.33 2.21
N ASP A 216 13.43 5.10 1.66
CA ASP A 216 14.13 3.95 2.20
C ASP A 216 13.80 3.66 3.67
N GLN A 217 12.49 3.74 3.98
CA GLN A 217 11.98 3.50 5.32
C GLN A 217 11.05 2.28 5.38
N ILE A 218 11.06 1.64 6.53
CA ILE A 218 10.16 0.56 6.93
C ILE A 218 9.32 1.09 8.08
N VAL A 219 8.04 0.82 8.06
CA VAL A 219 7.12 1.09 9.16
C VAL A 219 6.47 -0.20 9.63
N THR A 220 6.43 -0.37 10.93
CA THR A 220 5.66 -1.41 11.61
C THR A 220 4.52 -0.74 12.34
N ILE A 221 3.28 -1.11 12.04
CA ILE A 221 2.11 -0.64 12.76
C ILE A 221 1.51 -1.76 13.61
N THR A 222 1.07 -1.39 14.80
CA THR A 222 0.30 -2.20 15.74
C THR A 222 -0.96 -1.44 16.15
N PRO A 223 -1.93 -2.03 16.86
CA PRO A 223 -3.09 -1.29 17.34
C PRO A 223 -2.75 -0.10 18.25
N ASP A 224 -1.63 -0.19 18.98
CA ASP A 224 -1.25 0.76 20.01
C ASP A 224 -0.20 1.78 19.57
N GLY A 225 0.39 1.60 18.36
CA GLY A 225 1.41 2.53 17.89
C GLY A 225 2.09 2.11 16.59
N TYR A 226 3.21 2.78 16.33
CA TYR A 226 4.03 2.53 15.15
C TYR A 226 5.51 2.68 15.48
N GLU A 227 6.35 2.05 14.66
CA GLU A 227 7.80 2.22 14.67
C GLU A 227 8.28 2.44 13.23
N VAL A 228 9.22 3.37 13.04
CA VAL A 228 9.83 3.63 11.74
C VAL A 228 11.34 3.44 11.83
N ILE A 229 11.89 2.68 10.91
CA ILE A 229 13.33 2.48 10.76
C ILE A 229 13.75 2.74 9.30
N ALA A 230 14.98 3.12 9.09
CA ALA A 230 15.58 3.14 7.76
C ALA A 230 15.94 1.72 7.30
N PHE A 231 16.22 1.51 6.01
CA PHE A 231 16.60 0.20 5.47
C PHE A 231 17.90 -0.37 6.08
N ASP A 232 18.76 0.50 6.63
CA ASP A 232 19.95 0.07 7.36
C ASP A 232 19.68 -0.34 8.81
N GLY A 233 18.43 -0.19 9.28
CA GLY A 233 17.99 -0.54 10.63
C GLY A 233 18.14 0.61 11.64
N THR A 234 18.60 1.78 11.24
CA THR A 234 18.64 2.94 12.14
C THR A 234 17.24 3.47 12.40
N PRO A 235 16.94 3.94 13.65
CA PRO A 235 15.68 4.61 13.93
C PRO A 235 15.46 5.79 12.98
N ALA A 236 14.25 5.96 12.51
CA ALA A 236 13.86 7.03 11.62
C ALA A 236 12.52 7.62 12.03
N ASP A 237 12.24 8.83 11.58
CA ASP A 237 10.96 9.50 11.84
C ASP A 237 10.24 9.79 10.51
N GLY A 238 8.91 9.75 10.56
CA GLY A 238 8.06 10.27 9.49
C GLY A 238 7.64 11.71 9.80
N LYS A 239 7.12 12.41 8.80
CA LYS A 239 6.56 13.75 8.95
C LYS A 239 5.09 13.65 9.32
N ALA A 240 4.77 13.95 10.59
CA ALA A 240 3.39 14.00 11.06
C ALA A 240 2.66 15.25 10.52
N TYR A 241 1.41 15.08 10.12
CA TYR A 241 0.53 16.17 9.70
C TYR A 241 -0.95 15.80 9.91
N GLU A 242 -1.80 16.81 9.91
CA GLU A 242 -3.27 16.64 9.93
C GLU A 242 -3.84 16.91 8.54
N VAL A 243 -4.67 15.98 8.07
CA VAL A 243 -5.37 16.12 6.78
C VAL A 243 -6.50 17.15 6.93
N THR A 244 -6.42 18.23 6.20
CA THR A 244 -7.35 19.38 6.32
C THR A 244 -8.64 19.23 5.51
N TRP A 245 -8.65 18.36 4.49
CA TRP A 245 -9.84 18.04 3.72
C TRP A 245 -10.58 16.83 4.31
N ASP A 246 -11.84 16.66 3.98
CA ASP A 246 -12.69 15.62 4.55
C ASP A 246 -12.88 14.41 3.60
N ALA A 247 -13.53 13.35 4.12
CA ALA A 247 -13.81 12.14 3.34
C ALA A 247 -14.68 12.43 2.10
N ALA A 248 -15.56 13.44 2.13
CA ALA A 248 -16.41 13.79 1.02
C ALA A 248 -15.60 14.31 -0.19
N ALA A 249 -14.43 14.94 0.07
CA ALA A 249 -13.51 15.33 -1.00
C ALA A 249 -12.88 14.14 -1.72
N ALA A 250 -12.73 12.99 -1.04
CA ALA A 250 -12.21 11.75 -1.61
C ALA A 250 -13.29 10.91 -2.34
N GLU A 251 -14.57 11.29 -2.22
CA GLU A 251 -15.69 10.61 -2.86
C GLU A 251 -15.98 11.17 -4.26
N LYS A 252 -16.80 10.48 -5.04
CA LYS A 252 -17.15 10.92 -6.39
C LYS A 252 -17.97 12.23 -6.44
N GLY A 253 -18.48 12.71 -5.32
CA GLY A 253 -19.18 14.00 -5.23
C GLY A 253 -20.42 14.13 -6.11
N GLY A 254 -21.10 13.00 -6.42
CA GLY A 254 -22.28 12.96 -7.31
C GLY A 254 -21.97 12.68 -8.78
N TYR A 255 -20.71 12.57 -9.17
CA TYR A 255 -20.29 12.19 -10.52
C TYR A 255 -20.30 10.68 -10.72
N GLU A 256 -20.53 10.21 -11.95
CA GLU A 256 -20.52 8.77 -12.25
C GLU A 256 -19.13 8.16 -12.13
N THR A 257 -18.09 8.93 -12.49
CA THR A 257 -16.69 8.49 -12.46
C THR A 257 -15.79 9.51 -11.77
N PHE A 258 -14.66 9.07 -11.22
CA PHE A 258 -13.63 9.97 -10.70
C PHE A 258 -13.04 10.86 -11.79
N MET A 259 -12.86 10.35 -13.01
CA MET A 259 -12.38 11.13 -14.15
C MET A 259 -13.29 12.30 -14.45
N GLU A 260 -14.60 12.10 -14.45
CA GLU A 260 -15.58 13.16 -14.65
C GLU A 260 -15.49 14.22 -13.54
N LYS A 261 -15.44 13.80 -12.27
CA LYS A 261 -15.22 14.71 -11.13
C LYS A 261 -13.95 15.53 -11.32
N GLU A 262 -12.81 14.88 -11.60
CA GLU A 262 -11.53 15.54 -11.76
C GLU A 262 -11.52 16.55 -12.92
N ILE A 263 -12.21 16.25 -14.03
CA ILE A 263 -12.37 17.21 -15.16
C ILE A 263 -13.08 18.48 -14.69
N TYR A 264 -14.15 18.37 -13.92
CA TYR A 264 -14.90 19.51 -13.42
C TYR A 264 -14.20 20.24 -12.26
N GLU A 265 -13.34 19.56 -11.50
CA GLU A 265 -12.55 20.14 -10.41
C GLU A 265 -11.29 20.87 -10.89
N GLN A 266 -10.84 20.66 -12.13
CA GLN A 266 -9.60 21.27 -12.66
C GLN A 266 -9.48 22.79 -12.41
N PRO A 267 -10.54 23.62 -12.61
CA PRO A 267 -10.43 25.07 -12.34
C PRO A 267 -10.05 25.37 -10.89
N HIS A 268 -10.63 24.65 -9.93
CA HIS A 268 -10.31 24.80 -8.50
C HIS A 268 -8.89 24.30 -8.19
N ALA A 269 -8.54 23.11 -8.69
CA ALA A 269 -7.22 22.52 -8.46
C ALA A 269 -6.10 23.42 -9.03
N VAL A 270 -6.30 24.03 -10.18
CA VAL A 270 -5.34 24.99 -10.77
C VAL A 270 -5.28 26.26 -9.92
N ALA A 271 -6.42 26.82 -9.49
CA ALA A 271 -6.45 28.00 -8.64
C ALA A 271 -5.73 27.76 -7.31
N ASP A 272 -6.00 26.63 -6.66
CA ASP A 272 -5.35 26.23 -5.39
C ASP A 272 -3.85 26.03 -5.55
N THR A 273 -3.42 25.44 -6.67
CA THR A 273 -2.00 25.26 -6.99
C THR A 273 -1.26 26.59 -7.18
N LEU A 274 -1.95 27.60 -7.68
CA LEU A 274 -1.39 28.94 -7.91
C LEU A 274 -1.49 29.86 -6.69
N LEU A 275 -2.21 29.46 -5.64
CA LEU A 275 -2.33 30.24 -4.41
C LEU A 275 -0.93 30.50 -3.79
N GLY A 276 -0.59 31.79 -3.63
CA GLY A 276 0.71 32.21 -3.11
C GLY A 276 1.89 32.06 -4.08
N ARG A 277 1.61 31.68 -5.35
CA ARG A 277 2.63 31.53 -6.41
C ARG A 277 2.52 32.59 -7.50
N THR A 278 1.76 33.64 -7.27
CA THR A 278 1.67 34.79 -8.17
C THR A 278 1.97 36.06 -7.40
N ASP A 279 2.69 37.01 -8.03
CA ASP A 279 2.88 38.36 -7.50
C ASP A 279 1.64 39.24 -7.73
N ASP A 280 1.68 40.49 -7.22
CA ASP A 280 0.60 41.48 -7.36
C ASP A 280 0.30 41.85 -8.81
N GLU A 281 1.21 41.54 -9.74
CA GLU A 281 1.06 41.78 -11.19
C GLU A 281 0.61 40.50 -11.93
N GLY A 282 0.33 39.40 -11.20
CA GLY A 282 -0.15 38.13 -11.74
C GLY A 282 0.95 37.29 -12.40
N ARG A 283 2.21 37.59 -12.18
CA ARG A 283 3.34 36.79 -12.70
C ARG A 283 3.62 35.63 -11.76
N LEU A 284 3.98 34.49 -12.32
CA LEU A 284 4.30 33.29 -11.56
C LEU A 284 5.61 33.50 -10.74
N VAL A 285 5.54 33.26 -9.45
CA VAL A 285 6.68 33.26 -8.52
C VAL A 285 6.86 31.85 -7.98
N LEU A 286 7.99 31.22 -8.34
CA LEU A 286 8.34 29.87 -7.93
C LEU A 286 9.62 29.93 -7.10
N ASP A 287 9.51 30.21 -5.80
CA ASP A 287 10.63 30.37 -4.88
C ASP A 287 11.51 29.10 -4.77
N GLU A 288 10.96 27.94 -5.13
CA GLU A 288 11.66 26.65 -5.09
C GLU A 288 12.43 26.35 -6.38
N VAL A 289 12.13 27.04 -7.49
CA VAL A 289 12.81 26.85 -8.79
C VAL A 289 13.96 27.84 -8.90
N ARG A 290 15.16 27.36 -8.67
CA ARG A 290 16.40 28.15 -8.75
C ARG A 290 17.03 28.03 -10.14
N ILE A 291 16.31 28.45 -11.17
CA ILE A 291 16.83 28.54 -12.54
C ILE A 291 17.16 30.01 -12.77
N SER A 292 18.45 30.33 -13.04
CA SER A 292 18.86 31.69 -13.35
C SER A 292 18.41 32.10 -14.76
N GLU A 293 18.24 33.41 -15.00
CA GLU A 293 17.92 33.90 -16.35
C GLU A 293 18.96 33.46 -17.41
N GLU A 294 20.22 33.27 -17.02
CA GLU A 294 21.31 32.77 -17.87
C GLU A 294 21.11 31.29 -18.27
N GLN A 295 20.38 30.53 -17.46
CA GLN A 295 20.01 29.11 -17.74
C GLN A 295 18.71 28.97 -18.59
N LEU A 296 17.97 30.06 -18.70
CA LEU A 296 16.72 30.09 -19.50
C LEU A 296 16.99 30.68 -20.92
N GLY A 297 18.11 31.32 -21.17
CA GLY A 297 18.51 31.91 -22.44
C GLY A 297 19.16 30.95 -23.37
#